data_9f11c4282bffbefcf016640329d41cf0
#
_entry.id   9f11c4282bffbefcf016640329d41cf0
#
_cell.length_a   1.000
_cell.length_b   1.000
_cell.length_c   1.000
_cell.angle_alpha   90.00
_cell.angle_beta   90.00
_cell.angle_gamma   90.00
#
_symmetry.space_group_name_H-M   'P 1'
#
loop_
_entity.id
_entity.type
_entity.pdbx_description
1 polymer ?
#
loop_
_entity_poly.entity_id
_entity_poly.type
_entity_poly.pdbx_seq_one_letter_code
_entity_poly.pdbx_strand_id
1 'polypeptide(L)'
;MFALGVEITPLSERAIVAGLGIDYEGDTFTVSAQILLPSSGDSKTSNVVVSSADGKTLGEALAKISSESSMLVAMSHCNLVLLGEGALKGKAYSALDYMIRNAYLSENALLLATEGTAKDILSVKTAYSDMTSFYIQRELMVYGNYKEAVHRNIKEYLSSYYTENSANWLTKVKKVETEKPQTGGSTGSGASTGGGGEDKVYVLDFARCAIIKGDDYVFDGDEEIISGINLVTAKLDKGDVVITDGDFTYCFYILKSKSKLDFSKNTLTAKVNLKVDVVLKEVISTASPTSFSVVDVEPSERVDGLLKDYFDGVISYAFTECQKRDVDVFDLYGGFYGRMGKKWKEQSNDYLKNSTLEVETKVVYY
;
A
#
# COMPACT_ATOMS: atom_id res chain seq x y z
N MET A 1 -4.32 -4.47 -50.12
CA MET A 1 -5.08 -4.04 -48.96
C MET A 1 -5.19 -5.26 -48.04
N PHE A 2 -4.24 -5.45 -47.12
CA PHE A 2 -4.28 -6.58 -46.19
C PHE A 2 -5.19 -6.15 -45.03
N ALA A 3 -6.36 -6.76 -44.94
CA ALA A 3 -7.19 -6.68 -43.76
C ALA A 3 -6.44 -7.49 -42.65
N LEU A 4 -5.83 -6.79 -41.70
CA LEU A 4 -5.44 -7.39 -40.42
C LEU A 4 -6.74 -7.81 -39.73
N GLY A 5 -7.08 -9.10 -39.86
CA GLY A 5 -8.17 -9.70 -39.12
C GLY A 5 -7.82 -9.58 -37.63
N VAL A 6 -8.48 -8.66 -36.95
CA VAL A 6 -8.47 -8.67 -35.47
C VAL A 6 -9.26 -9.91 -35.07
N GLU A 7 -8.59 -10.97 -34.69
CA GLU A 7 -9.22 -12.13 -34.03
C GLU A 7 -9.90 -11.66 -32.76
N ILE A 8 -11.21 -11.48 -32.83
CA ILE A 8 -12.01 -11.13 -31.65
C ILE A 8 -12.25 -12.42 -30.86
N THR A 9 -11.39 -12.67 -29.88
CA THR A 9 -11.60 -13.77 -28.94
C THR A 9 -12.85 -13.47 -28.09
N PRO A 10 -13.86 -14.34 -28.06
CA PRO A 10 -15.05 -14.16 -27.23
C PRO A 10 -14.70 -14.01 -25.75
N LEU A 11 -15.51 -13.31 -24.99
CA LEU A 11 -15.31 -13.10 -23.56
C LEU A 11 -15.32 -14.42 -22.78
N SER A 12 -16.08 -15.40 -23.24
CA SER A 12 -16.14 -16.75 -22.67
C SER A 12 -14.83 -17.54 -22.78
N GLU A 13 -13.93 -17.13 -23.66
CA GLU A 13 -12.62 -17.76 -23.86
C GLU A 13 -11.49 -16.98 -23.19
N ARG A 14 -11.83 -15.94 -22.42
CA ARG A 14 -10.86 -15.11 -21.70
C ARG A 14 -10.89 -15.38 -20.20
N ALA A 15 -9.73 -15.66 -19.63
CA ALA A 15 -9.50 -15.62 -18.19
C ALA A 15 -9.28 -14.18 -17.76
N ILE A 16 -10.32 -13.53 -17.22
CA ILE A 16 -10.23 -12.14 -16.74
C ILE A 16 -9.49 -12.13 -15.41
N VAL A 17 -8.26 -11.61 -15.42
CA VAL A 17 -7.44 -11.49 -14.22
C VAL A 17 -7.82 -10.23 -13.45
N ALA A 18 -8.20 -10.37 -12.18
CA ALA A 18 -8.51 -9.26 -11.28
C ALA A 18 -7.32 -8.87 -10.39
N GLY A 19 -6.51 -9.86 -10.00
CA GLY A 19 -5.28 -9.67 -9.23
C GLY A 19 -4.19 -10.62 -9.65
N LEU A 20 -2.94 -10.18 -9.57
CA LEU A 20 -1.76 -10.91 -9.96
C LEU A 20 -0.80 -11.01 -8.78
N GLY A 21 -0.25 -12.19 -8.54
CA GLY A 21 0.86 -12.43 -7.61
C GLY A 21 2.11 -12.84 -8.38
N ILE A 22 3.25 -12.31 -7.97
CA ILE A 22 4.56 -12.63 -8.53
C ILE A 22 5.48 -13.03 -7.39
N ASP A 23 5.89 -14.26 -7.37
CA ASP A 23 6.87 -14.83 -6.45
C ASP A 23 8.14 -15.23 -7.22
N TYR A 24 9.28 -15.24 -6.50
CA TYR A 24 10.55 -15.68 -7.07
C TYR A 24 11.35 -16.44 -6.02
N GLU A 25 11.75 -17.66 -6.36
CA GLU A 25 12.57 -18.51 -5.50
C GLU A 25 13.41 -19.48 -6.36
N GLY A 26 14.69 -19.65 -6.00
CA GLY A 26 15.55 -20.65 -6.62
C GLY A 26 15.62 -20.57 -8.15
N ASP A 27 15.76 -19.38 -8.73
CA ASP A 27 15.76 -19.11 -10.18
C ASP A 27 14.45 -19.42 -10.91
N THR A 28 13.34 -19.47 -10.18
CA THR A 28 12.00 -19.77 -10.71
C THR A 28 11.02 -18.68 -10.31
N PHE A 29 10.27 -18.18 -11.28
CA PHE A 29 9.10 -17.35 -11.03
C PHE A 29 7.86 -18.22 -10.82
N THR A 30 7.08 -17.93 -9.80
CA THR A 30 5.70 -18.41 -9.68
C THR A 30 4.77 -17.23 -9.94
N VAL A 31 3.94 -17.36 -10.97
CA VAL A 31 2.89 -16.37 -11.27
C VAL A 31 1.56 -16.95 -10.81
N SER A 32 0.82 -16.17 -10.04
CA SER A 32 -0.51 -16.53 -9.54
C SER A 32 -1.53 -15.51 -10.03
N ALA A 33 -2.59 -15.95 -10.69
CA ALA A 33 -3.63 -15.10 -11.23
C ALA A 33 -4.97 -15.41 -10.53
N GLN A 34 -5.58 -14.38 -9.94
CA GLN A 34 -6.95 -14.46 -9.47
C GLN A 34 -7.88 -14.14 -10.63
N ILE A 35 -8.59 -15.15 -11.09
CA ILE A 35 -9.37 -15.15 -12.32
C ILE A 35 -10.85 -15.12 -11.99
N LEU A 36 -11.57 -14.23 -12.66
CA LEU A 36 -13.03 -14.20 -12.73
C LEU A 36 -13.49 -15.14 -13.84
N LEU A 37 -14.24 -16.17 -13.48
CA LEU A 37 -14.88 -17.04 -14.44
C LEU A 37 -16.27 -16.48 -14.83
N PRO A 38 -16.68 -16.59 -16.09
CA PRO A 38 -18.04 -16.23 -16.50
C PRO A 38 -19.07 -17.03 -15.72
N SER A 39 -20.09 -16.37 -15.13
CA SER A 39 -21.19 -17.08 -14.48
C SER A 39 -22.11 -17.69 -15.51
N SER A 40 -22.32 -18.97 -15.44
CA SER A 40 -23.36 -19.68 -16.17
C SER A 40 -24.62 -19.74 -15.28
N GLY A 41 -25.53 -18.75 -15.41
CA GLY A 41 -26.86 -18.79 -14.78
C GLY A 41 -26.84 -18.97 -13.24
N ASP A 42 -27.91 -18.91 -12.59
CA ASP A 42 -28.33 -19.12 -11.18
C ASP A 42 -27.38 -19.67 -10.07
N SER A 43 -26.08 -19.83 -10.28
CA SER A 43 -25.19 -20.33 -9.23
C SER A 43 -24.78 -19.22 -8.24
N LYS A 44 -25.14 -19.38 -6.98
CA LYS A 44 -24.73 -18.54 -5.84
C LYS A 44 -23.26 -18.72 -5.43
N THR A 45 -22.46 -19.50 -6.18
CA THR A 45 -21.04 -19.74 -5.91
C THR A 45 -20.18 -18.68 -6.54
N SER A 46 -19.21 -18.17 -5.78
CA SER A 46 -18.21 -17.21 -6.30
C SER A 46 -17.43 -17.84 -7.43
N ASN A 47 -17.50 -17.23 -8.62
CA ASN A 47 -16.78 -17.70 -9.79
C ASN A 47 -15.33 -17.17 -9.80
N VAL A 48 -14.60 -17.32 -8.70
CA VAL A 48 -13.23 -16.87 -8.54
C VAL A 48 -12.32 -18.05 -8.34
N VAL A 49 -11.26 -18.12 -9.14
CA VAL A 49 -10.24 -19.15 -9.06
C VAL A 49 -8.87 -18.49 -8.99
N VAL A 50 -7.96 -19.04 -8.19
CA VAL A 50 -6.54 -18.68 -8.22
C VAL A 50 -5.81 -19.80 -8.98
N SER A 51 -5.31 -19.47 -10.17
CA SER A 51 -4.45 -20.35 -10.96
C SER A 51 -3.00 -19.90 -10.81
N SER A 52 -2.08 -20.85 -10.65
CA SER A 52 -0.66 -20.55 -10.43
C SER A 52 0.19 -21.49 -11.26
N ALA A 53 1.24 -20.96 -11.87
CA ALA A 53 2.20 -21.75 -12.60
C ALA A 53 3.64 -21.24 -12.39
N ASP A 54 4.58 -22.20 -12.46
CA ASP A 54 6.00 -21.92 -12.34
C ASP A 54 6.66 -21.81 -13.71
N GLY A 55 7.64 -20.92 -13.82
CA GLY A 55 8.43 -20.76 -15.04
C GLY A 55 9.80 -20.14 -14.75
N LYS A 56 10.78 -20.43 -15.60
CA LYS A 56 12.07 -19.72 -15.56
C LYS A 56 11.92 -18.28 -16.03
N THR A 57 10.84 -17.98 -16.71
CA THR A 57 10.44 -16.65 -17.13
C THR A 57 8.96 -16.43 -16.83
N LEU A 58 8.57 -15.16 -16.68
CA LEU A 58 7.17 -14.79 -16.47
C LEU A 58 6.29 -15.19 -17.65
N GLY A 59 6.82 -15.09 -18.88
CA GLY A 59 6.12 -15.52 -20.10
C GLY A 59 5.83 -17.02 -20.09
N GLU A 60 6.76 -17.85 -19.65
CA GLU A 60 6.56 -19.29 -19.51
C GLU A 60 5.47 -19.60 -18.49
N ALA A 61 5.50 -18.96 -17.31
CA ALA A 61 4.50 -19.15 -16.28
C ALA A 61 3.09 -18.74 -16.77
N LEU A 62 2.96 -17.58 -17.42
CA LEU A 62 1.69 -17.12 -17.99
C LEU A 62 1.16 -18.05 -19.10
N ALA A 63 2.05 -18.56 -19.96
CA ALA A 63 1.66 -19.51 -21.01
C ALA A 63 1.12 -20.83 -20.41
N LYS A 64 1.72 -21.30 -19.31
CA LYS A 64 1.21 -22.48 -18.57
C LYS A 64 -0.17 -22.23 -17.98
N ILE A 65 -0.41 -21.06 -17.33
CA ILE A 65 -1.73 -20.69 -16.82
C ILE A 65 -2.77 -20.70 -17.95
N SER A 66 -2.44 -20.12 -19.11
CA SER A 66 -3.33 -20.09 -20.28
C SER A 66 -3.62 -21.51 -20.79
N SER A 67 -2.60 -22.37 -20.85
CA SER A 67 -2.74 -23.75 -21.32
C SER A 67 -3.60 -24.59 -20.36
N GLU A 68 -3.36 -24.47 -19.05
CA GLU A 68 -4.10 -25.23 -18.03
C GLU A 68 -5.54 -24.78 -17.88
N SER A 69 -5.82 -23.47 -18.02
CA SER A 69 -7.18 -22.94 -17.98
C SER A 69 -7.94 -23.11 -19.27
N SER A 70 -7.28 -23.44 -20.38
CA SER A 70 -7.82 -23.43 -21.74
C SER A 70 -8.44 -22.08 -22.10
N MET A 71 -7.97 -20.99 -21.51
CA MET A 71 -8.43 -19.62 -21.70
C MET A 71 -7.26 -18.69 -21.97
N LEU A 72 -7.51 -17.64 -22.76
CA LEU A 72 -6.53 -16.58 -22.95
C LEU A 72 -6.48 -15.66 -21.70
N VAL A 73 -5.34 -15.61 -21.05
CA VAL A 73 -5.12 -14.72 -19.89
C VAL A 73 -5.23 -13.25 -20.30
N ALA A 74 -6.21 -12.54 -19.75
CA ALA A 74 -6.50 -11.13 -20.04
C ALA A 74 -6.17 -10.25 -18.81
N MET A 75 -5.07 -9.49 -18.91
CA MET A 75 -4.57 -8.62 -17.82
C MET A 75 -5.15 -7.21 -17.83
N SER A 76 -5.95 -6.83 -18.83
CA SER A 76 -6.48 -5.47 -18.99
C SER A 76 -7.37 -5.00 -17.84
N HIS A 77 -7.90 -5.92 -17.04
CA HIS A 77 -8.72 -5.65 -15.87
C HIS A 77 -7.99 -5.92 -14.55
N CYS A 78 -6.71 -6.29 -14.61
CA CYS A 78 -5.90 -6.49 -13.42
C CYS A 78 -5.56 -5.14 -12.77
N ASN A 79 -6.13 -4.90 -11.60
CA ASN A 79 -5.95 -3.64 -10.87
C ASN A 79 -5.08 -3.78 -9.62
N LEU A 80 -4.63 -5.00 -9.31
CA LEU A 80 -3.79 -5.30 -8.16
C LEU A 80 -2.64 -6.22 -8.58
N VAL A 81 -1.42 -5.85 -8.17
CA VAL A 81 -0.23 -6.70 -8.28
C VAL A 81 0.39 -6.85 -6.90
N LEU A 82 0.65 -8.10 -6.52
CA LEU A 82 1.34 -8.46 -5.29
C LEU A 82 2.73 -9.00 -5.63
N LEU A 83 3.75 -8.48 -4.96
CA LEU A 83 5.12 -8.96 -5.03
C LEU A 83 5.45 -9.73 -3.76
N GLY A 84 5.76 -11.02 -3.89
CA GLY A 84 6.25 -11.84 -2.79
C GLY A 84 7.64 -11.42 -2.32
N GLU A 85 8.02 -11.80 -1.11
CA GLU A 85 9.30 -11.40 -0.51
C GLU A 85 10.52 -11.77 -1.39
N GLY A 86 10.47 -12.89 -2.08
CA GLY A 86 11.54 -13.30 -2.99
C GLY A 86 11.65 -12.38 -4.21
N ALA A 87 10.52 -11.93 -4.75
CA ALA A 87 10.48 -11.01 -5.89
C ALA A 87 10.97 -9.59 -5.54
N LEU A 88 10.80 -9.15 -4.29
CA LEU A 88 11.31 -7.86 -3.81
C LEU A 88 12.85 -7.80 -3.77
N LYS A 89 13.52 -8.94 -3.80
CA LYS A 89 14.99 -9.02 -3.70
C LYS A 89 15.64 -9.07 -5.09
N GLY A 90 15.60 -7.94 -5.80
CA GLY A 90 16.27 -7.76 -7.09
C GLY A 90 15.52 -8.31 -8.31
N LYS A 91 14.19 -8.52 -8.22
CA LYS A 91 13.38 -9.01 -9.35
C LYS A 91 12.15 -8.16 -9.64
N ALA A 92 11.80 -7.22 -8.77
CA ALA A 92 10.59 -6.42 -8.89
C ALA A 92 10.56 -5.62 -10.20
N TYR A 93 11.64 -4.89 -10.50
CA TYR A 93 11.72 -4.10 -11.72
C TYR A 93 11.53 -4.94 -12.99
N SER A 94 12.31 -6.01 -13.11
CA SER A 94 12.28 -6.85 -14.33
C SER A 94 10.93 -7.53 -14.53
N ALA A 95 10.26 -7.91 -13.44
CA ALA A 95 8.94 -8.51 -13.47
C ALA A 95 7.88 -7.50 -13.94
N LEU A 96 7.88 -6.29 -13.37
CA LEU A 96 6.91 -5.25 -13.72
C LEU A 96 7.12 -4.73 -15.14
N ASP A 97 8.37 -4.52 -15.57
CA ASP A 97 8.70 -4.12 -16.94
C ASP A 97 8.19 -5.14 -17.96
N TYR A 98 8.41 -6.44 -17.71
CA TYR A 98 7.87 -7.49 -18.57
C TYR A 98 6.34 -7.45 -18.64
N MET A 99 5.67 -7.34 -17.50
CA MET A 99 4.19 -7.38 -17.43
C MET A 99 3.56 -6.21 -18.17
N ILE A 100 4.13 -5.01 -18.07
CA ILE A 100 3.64 -3.83 -18.81
C ILE A 100 3.85 -4.01 -20.32
N ARG A 101 5.07 -4.40 -20.72
CA ARG A 101 5.43 -4.47 -22.16
C ARG A 101 4.73 -5.59 -22.90
N ASN A 102 4.53 -6.74 -22.26
CA ASN A 102 4.15 -7.96 -22.94
C ASN A 102 2.77 -8.51 -22.54
N ALA A 103 2.27 -8.16 -21.35
CA ALA A 103 1.03 -8.72 -20.84
C ALA A 103 -0.14 -7.73 -20.82
N TYR A 104 0.05 -6.54 -21.35
CA TYR A 104 -0.95 -5.46 -21.35
C TYR A 104 -1.51 -5.13 -19.96
N LEU A 105 -0.68 -5.27 -18.93
CA LEU A 105 -1.02 -4.90 -17.58
C LEU A 105 -1.15 -3.38 -17.45
N SER A 106 -2.16 -2.92 -16.71
CA SER A 106 -2.35 -1.49 -16.47
C SER A 106 -1.23 -0.90 -15.61
N GLU A 107 -0.59 0.16 -16.06
CA GLU A 107 0.39 0.92 -15.27
C GLU A 107 -0.20 1.52 -13.98
N ASN A 108 -1.52 1.70 -13.95
CA ASN A 108 -2.24 2.22 -12.78
C ASN A 108 -2.65 1.14 -11.78
N ALA A 109 -2.32 -0.13 -12.05
CA ALA A 109 -2.60 -1.19 -11.10
C ALA A 109 -1.88 -0.91 -9.76
N LEU A 110 -2.61 -1.10 -8.66
CA LEU A 110 -2.08 -0.96 -7.31
C LEU A 110 -1.00 -2.01 -7.07
N LEU A 111 0.14 -1.58 -6.56
CA LEU A 111 1.30 -2.43 -6.32
C LEU A 111 1.57 -2.55 -4.83
N LEU A 112 1.63 -3.78 -4.33
CA LEU A 112 1.90 -4.08 -2.93
C LEU A 112 2.95 -5.18 -2.79
N ALA A 113 3.61 -5.20 -1.64
CA ALA A 113 4.43 -6.31 -1.18
C ALA A 113 3.61 -7.28 -0.33
N THR A 114 4.08 -8.51 -0.13
CA THR A 114 3.47 -9.45 0.80
C THR A 114 4.46 -9.92 1.85
N GLU A 115 3.96 -10.28 3.03
CA GLU A 115 4.71 -11.13 3.96
C GLU A 115 4.57 -12.57 3.44
N GLY A 116 5.70 -13.22 3.14
CA GLY A 116 5.71 -14.52 2.48
C GLY A 116 5.39 -14.43 0.98
N THR A 117 4.59 -15.38 0.48
CA THR A 117 4.30 -15.48 -0.96
C THR A 117 3.07 -14.68 -1.37
N ALA A 118 3.11 -14.11 -2.56
CA ALA A 118 1.97 -13.44 -3.16
C ALA A 118 0.82 -14.43 -3.46
N LYS A 119 1.17 -15.67 -3.82
CA LYS A 119 0.21 -16.76 -4.00
C LYS A 119 -0.63 -17.01 -2.76
N ASP A 120 0.01 -17.06 -1.58
CA ASP A 120 -0.69 -17.30 -0.32
C ASP A 120 -1.69 -16.19 0.00
N ILE A 121 -1.32 -14.94 -0.24
CA ILE A 121 -2.22 -13.80 -0.02
C ILE A 121 -3.40 -13.83 -1.01
N LEU A 122 -3.16 -14.02 -2.30
CA LEU A 122 -4.25 -14.10 -3.29
C LEU A 122 -5.22 -15.25 -3.04
N SER A 123 -4.75 -16.32 -2.41
CA SER A 123 -5.55 -17.51 -2.12
C SER A 123 -6.38 -17.40 -0.82
N VAL A 124 -6.18 -16.32 -0.05
CA VAL A 124 -6.92 -16.10 1.19
C VAL A 124 -8.39 -15.84 0.88
N LYS A 125 -9.27 -16.59 1.53
CA LYS A 125 -10.69 -16.25 1.64
C LYS A 125 -10.85 -15.44 2.92
N THR A 126 -11.17 -14.15 2.78
CA THR A 126 -11.48 -13.32 3.94
C THR A 126 -12.89 -13.56 4.43
N ALA A 127 -13.19 -13.17 5.67
CA ALA A 127 -14.54 -13.25 6.23
C ALA A 127 -15.58 -12.43 5.42
N TYR A 128 -15.12 -11.47 4.62
CA TYR A 128 -15.97 -10.47 3.96
C TYR A 128 -15.97 -10.58 2.43
N SER A 129 -15.07 -11.34 1.85
CA SER A 129 -14.97 -11.47 0.39
C SER A 129 -14.21 -12.73 -0.02
N ASP A 130 -14.74 -13.43 -1.02
CA ASP A 130 -14.05 -14.53 -1.71
C ASP A 130 -13.01 -14.03 -2.72
N MET A 131 -13.05 -12.71 -3.04
CA MET A 131 -12.14 -12.09 -4.01
C MET A 131 -11.17 -11.16 -3.27
N THR A 132 -10.01 -11.69 -2.95
CA THR A 132 -8.97 -11.00 -2.18
C THR A 132 -8.49 -9.72 -2.87
N SER A 133 -8.34 -9.73 -4.21
CA SER A 133 -7.92 -8.53 -4.95
C SER A 133 -8.88 -7.36 -4.80
N PHE A 134 -10.20 -7.59 -4.85
CA PHE A 134 -11.19 -6.55 -4.62
C PHE A 134 -11.27 -6.12 -3.17
N TYR A 135 -11.10 -7.06 -2.24
CA TYR A 135 -11.03 -6.73 -0.82
C TYR A 135 -9.87 -5.77 -0.54
N ILE A 136 -8.66 -6.09 -0.99
CA ILE A 136 -7.47 -5.25 -0.82
C ILE A 136 -7.66 -3.87 -1.46
N GLN A 137 -8.13 -3.82 -2.70
CA GLN A 137 -8.38 -2.55 -3.37
C GLN A 137 -9.38 -1.68 -2.62
N ARG A 138 -10.49 -2.27 -2.19
CA ARG A 138 -11.53 -1.55 -1.46
C ARG A 138 -11.01 -1.02 -0.13
N GLU A 139 -10.27 -1.86 0.61
CA GLU A 139 -9.66 -1.47 1.89
C GLU A 139 -8.73 -0.27 1.72
N LEU A 140 -7.80 -0.34 0.77
CA LEU A 140 -6.81 0.70 0.60
C LEU A 140 -7.35 1.96 -0.11
N MET A 141 -8.18 1.80 -1.13
CA MET A 141 -8.66 2.94 -1.94
C MET A 141 -9.85 3.67 -1.30
N VAL A 142 -10.69 2.98 -0.53
CA VAL A 142 -11.92 3.54 0.05
C VAL A 142 -11.74 3.86 1.53
N TYR A 143 -11.14 2.93 2.28
CA TYR A 143 -11.01 3.02 3.73
C TYR A 143 -9.59 3.28 4.21
N GLY A 144 -8.62 3.31 3.29
CA GLY A 144 -7.21 3.51 3.64
C GLY A 144 -6.99 4.70 4.56
N ASN A 145 -6.26 4.45 5.62
CA ASN A 145 -5.89 5.40 6.66
C ASN A 145 -4.42 5.77 6.48
N TYR A 146 -4.05 7.03 6.75
CA TYR A 146 -2.68 7.50 6.61
C TYR A 146 -1.66 6.73 7.47
N LYS A 147 -2.13 6.02 8.49
CA LYS A 147 -1.30 5.18 9.36
C LYS A 147 -1.11 3.74 8.89
N GLU A 148 -1.99 3.25 8.02
CA GLU A 148 -2.09 1.82 7.73
C GLU A 148 -1.43 1.43 6.42
N ALA A 149 -1.42 2.33 5.44
CA ALA A 149 -0.95 1.97 4.12
C ALA A 149 -0.32 3.15 3.37
N VAL A 150 0.53 2.85 2.42
CA VAL A 150 1.07 3.78 1.44
C VAL A 150 0.58 3.39 0.05
N HIS A 151 0.09 4.35 -0.72
CA HIS A 151 -0.39 4.08 -2.07
C HIS A 151 0.74 4.20 -3.10
N ARG A 152 0.95 3.12 -3.85
CA ARG A 152 1.87 3.09 -4.99
C ARG A 152 1.24 2.28 -6.12
N ASN A 153 1.30 2.79 -7.34
CA ASN A 153 0.99 2.03 -8.53
C ASN A 153 2.28 1.65 -9.29
N ILE A 154 2.14 0.82 -10.31
CA ILE A 154 3.29 0.34 -11.09
C ILE A 154 4.03 1.49 -11.76
N LYS A 155 3.31 2.47 -12.33
CA LYS A 155 3.91 3.63 -12.98
C LYS A 155 4.76 4.45 -12.02
N GLU A 156 4.27 4.70 -10.81
CA GLU A 156 5.01 5.43 -9.78
C GLU A 156 6.25 4.66 -9.31
N TYR A 157 6.14 3.34 -9.16
CA TYR A 157 7.27 2.48 -8.81
C TYR A 157 8.37 2.56 -9.88
N LEU A 158 8.02 2.37 -11.15
CA LEU A 158 8.96 2.41 -12.25
C LEU A 158 9.55 3.81 -12.45
N SER A 159 8.76 4.87 -12.29
CA SER A 159 9.24 6.25 -12.34
C SER A 159 10.31 6.51 -11.29
N SER A 160 10.07 6.07 -10.05
CA SER A 160 11.08 6.20 -8.98
C SER A 160 12.32 5.35 -9.24
N TYR A 161 12.15 4.15 -9.79
CA TYR A 161 13.30 3.28 -10.14
C TYR A 161 14.28 3.96 -11.10
N TYR A 162 13.77 4.75 -12.07
CA TYR A 162 14.61 5.48 -13.03
C TYR A 162 15.14 6.83 -12.48
N THR A 163 14.66 7.27 -11.32
CA THR A 163 15.14 8.50 -10.70
C THR A 163 16.35 8.18 -9.83
N GLU A 164 17.45 8.89 -10.06
CA GLU A 164 18.71 8.69 -9.34
C GLU A 164 18.50 8.86 -7.82
N ASN A 165 19.00 7.90 -7.04
CA ASN A 165 18.89 7.83 -5.58
C ASN A 165 17.48 7.80 -4.99
N SER A 166 16.44 7.66 -5.82
CA SER A 166 15.07 7.56 -5.35
C SER A 166 14.81 6.21 -4.68
N ALA A 167 13.91 6.25 -3.69
CA ALA A 167 13.40 5.07 -3.03
C ALA A 167 11.98 4.75 -3.48
N ASN A 168 11.62 3.49 -3.31
CA ASN A 168 10.25 3.01 -3.39
C ASN A 168 9.77 2.50 -2.03
N TRP A 169 8.48 2.53 -1.83
CA TRP A 169 7.81 1.96 -0.67
C TRP A 169 6.51 1.31 -1.12
N LEU A 170 6.24 0.13 -0.59
CA LEU A 170 5.05 -0.65 -0.92
C LEU A 170 4.39 -1.11 0.36
N THR A 171 3.08 -0.89 0.50
CA THR A 171 2.33 -1.51 1.60
C THR A 171 2.58 -3.01 1.59
N LYS A 172 2.93 -3.57 2.74
CA LYS A 172 3.17 -5.00 2.93
C LYS A 172 1.93 -5.65 3.51
N VAL A 173 1.36 -6.57 2.75
CA VAL A 173 0.14 -7.30 3.15
C VAL A 173 0.51 -8.56 3.89
N LYS A 174 -0.10 -8.76 5.05
CA LYS A 174 0.03 -9.97 5.88
C LYS A 174 -1.32 -10.60 6.11
N LYS A 175 -1.42 -11.93 6.07
CA LYS A 175 -2.60 -12.65 6.54
C LYS A 175 -2.52 -12.89 8.05
N VAL A 176 -3.60 -12.56 8.75
CA VAL A 176 -3.73 -12.77 10.19
C VAL A 176 -4.94 -13.67 10.46
N GLU A 177 -4.74 -14.75 11.20
CA GLU A 177 -5.84 -15.63 11.60
C GLU A 177 -6.75 -14.90 12.59
N THR A 178 -8.07 -15.00 12.38
CA THR A 178 -9.08 -14.37 13.24
C THR A 178 -10.21 -15.35 13.55
N GLU A 179 -10.99 -15.05 14.58
CA GLU A 179 -12.21 -15.80 14.88
C GLU A 179 -13.29 -15.49 13.85
N LYS A 180 -14.12 -16.48 13.52
CA LYS A 180 -15.27 -16.26 12.63
C LYS A 180 -16.19 -15.19 13.22
N PRO A 181 -16.60 -14.18 12.45
CA PRO A 181 -17.61 -13.24 12.91
C PRO A 181 -18.87 -14.02 13.33
N GLN A 182 -19.34 -13.83 14.55
CA GLN A 182 -20.58 -14.43 15.00
C GLN A 182 -21.74 -13.78 14.23
N THR A 183 -22.30 -14.48 13.25
CA THR A 183 -23.55 -14.09 12.64
C THR A 183 -24.66 -14.31 13.66
N GLY A 184 -25.08 -13.25 14.31
CA GLY A 184 -26.21 -13.26 15.21
C GLY A 184 -27.48 -13.65 14.45
N GLY A 185 -28.01 -14.84 14.77
CA GLY A 185 -29.35 -15.23 14.40
C GLY A 185 -29.48 -16.27 13.30
N SER A 186 -29.44 -17.55 13.67
CA SER A 186 -30.46 -18.55 13.23
C SER A 186 -30.19 -19.88 13.93
N THR A 187 -30.99 -20.19 14.94
CA THR A 187 -31.20 -21.55 15.42
C THR A 187 -31.90 -22.36 14.32
N GLY A 188 -31.06 -22.96 13.46
CA GLY A 188 -31.49 -23.92 12.46
C GLY A 188 -30.61 -25.17 12.60
N SER A 189 -31.11 -26.15 13.38
CA SER A 189 -30.55 -27.49 13.47
C SER A 189 -30.54 -28.14 12.08
N GLY A 190 -29.39 -28.20 11.45
CA GLY A 190 -29.13 -29.01 10.27
C GLY A 190 -27.75 -29.63 10.43
N ALA A 191 -27.72 -30.86 10.96
CA ALA A 191 -26.54 -31.69 11.00
C ALA A 191 -26.08 -31.98 9.58
N SER A 192 -24.94 -31.43 9.16
CA SER A 192 -24.17 -31.94 8.05
C SER A 192 -22.88 -32.56 8.61
N THR A 193 -22.89 -33.88 8.73
CA THR A 193 -21.74 -34.74 8.86
C THR A 193 -20.86 -34.62 7.62
N GLY A 194 -19.61 -34.18 7.78
CA GLY A 194 -18.62 -34.25 6.70
C GLY A 194 -17.36 -33.47 7.02
N GLY A 195 -16.29 -34.12 7.50
CA GLY A 195 -14.89 -33.74 7.34
C GLY A 195 -14.41 -32.62 8.26
N GLY A 196 -13.80 -33.01 9.41
CA GLY A 196 -13.19 -32.07 10.36
C GLY A 196 -11.93 -31.38 9.81
N GLY A 197 -12.06 -30.17 9.42
CA GLY A 197 -11.05 -29.14 9.34
C GLY A 197 -11.75 -27.87 9.79
N GLU A 198 -11.32 -27.27 10.88
CA GLU A 198 -11.77 -25.92 11.23
C GLU A 198 -11.39 -25.00 10.07
N ASP A 199 -12.37 -24.55 9.31
CA ASP A 199 -12.15 -23.54 8.29
C ASP A 199 -11.64 -22.27 8.97
N LYS A 200 -10.31 -22.09 8.92
CA LYS A 200 -9.64 -20.89 9.44
C LYS A 200 -10.11 -19.68 8.65
N VAL A 201 -10.45 -18.63 9.35
CA VAL A 201 -10.83 -17.35 8.77
C VAL A 201 -9.67 -16.37 8.93
N TYR A 202 -9.42 -15.59 7.90
CA TYR A 202 -8.32 -14.63 7.88
C TYR A 202 -8.83 -13.22 7.65
N VAL A 203 -8.10 -12.25 8.22
CA VAL A 203 -8.12 -10.84 7.84
C VAL A 203 -6.76 -10.48 7.26
N LEU A 204 -6.71 -9.39 6.52
CA LEU A 204 -5.45 -8.87 5.98
C LEU A 204 -5.03 -7.65 6.79
N ASP A 205 -3.76 -7.63 7.19
CA ASP A 205 -3.12 -6.53 7.89
C ASP A 205 -2.21 -5.76 6.91
N PHE A 206 -2.21 -4.43 7.00
CA PHE A 206 -1.50 -3.50 6.13
C PHE A 206 -0.56 -2.56 6.89
N ALA A 207 -0.36 -2.78 8.19
CA ALA A 207 0.35 -1.87 9.10
C ALA A 207 1.88 -1.82 8.89
N ARG A 208 2.39 -2.33 7.77
CA ARG A 208 3.81 -2.28 7.41
C ARG A 208 4.01 -1.90 5.96
N CYS A 209 5.19 -1.32 5.66
CA CYS A 209 5.59 -1.09 4.29
C CYS A 209 7.02 -1.61 4.03
N ALA A 210 7.20 -2.23 2.87
CA ALA A 210 8.52 -2.60 2.38
C ALA A 210 9.21 -1.35 1.80
N ILE A 211 10.37 -0.99 2.30
CA ILE A 211 11.20 0.11 1.79
C ILE A 211 12.27 -0.47 0.86
N ILE A 212 12.37 0.11 -0.34
CA ILE A 212 13.17 -0.42 -1.45
C ILE A 212 14.05 0.71 -2.00
N LYS A 213 15.32 0.41 -2.24
CA LYS A 213 16.26 1.33 -2.91
C LYS A 213 16.70 0.69 -4.22
N GLY A 214 16.38 1.35 -5.34
CA GLY A 214 16.56 0.69 -6.65
C GLY A 214 15.68 -0.54 -6.77
N ASP A 215 16.28 -1.73 -6.89
CA ASP A 215 15.60 -3.02 -6.91
C ASP A 215 15.89 -3.87 -5.63
N ASP A 216 16.53 -3.26 -4.64
CA ASP A 216 16.91 -3.95 -3.40
C ASP A 216 15.96 -3.60 -2.26
N TYR A 217 15.36 -4.62 -1.68
CA TYR A 217 14.66 -4.50 -0.41
C TYR A 217 15.63 -4.12 0.71
N VAL A 218 15.29 -3.07 1.48
CA VAL A 218 16.15 -2.57 2.56
C VAL A 218 15.61 -2.97 3.94
N PHE A 219 14.35 -2.63 4.24
CA PHE A 219 13.73 -2.94 5.54
C PHE A 219 12.22 -2.76 5.51
N ASP A 220 11.53 -3.25 6.56
CA ASP A 220 10.10 -2.98 6.78
C ASP A 220 9.92 -1.71 7.63
N GLY A 221 9.23 -0.72 7.09
CA GLY A 221 8.76 0.45 7.81
C GLY A 221 7.51 0.13 8.64
N ASP A 222 7.45 0.74 9.82
CA ASP A 222 6.32 0.66 10.75
C ASP A 222 5.24 1.72 10.46
N GLU A 223 4.20 1.76 11.30
CA GLU A 223 3.09 2.73 11.22
C GLU A 223 3.57 4.19 11.25
N GLU A 224 4.61 4.50 12.00
CA GLU A 224 5.13 5.87 12.11
C GLU A 224 5.84 6.29 10.82
N ILE A 225 6.61 5.39 10.20
CA ILE A 225 7.23 5.61 8.88
C ILE A 225 6.15 5.77 7.81
N ILE A 226 5.13 4.93 7.80
CA ILE A 226 3.98 5.04 6.89
C ILE A 226 3.32 6.41 7.05
N SER A 227 3.03 6.82 8.28
CA SER A 227 2.41 8.11 8.60
C SER A 227 3.24 9.28 8.08
N GLY A 228 4.54 9.27 8.35
CA GLY A 228 5.46 10.31 7.89
C GLY A 228 5.51 10.43 6.36
N ILE A 229 5.60 9.29 5.66
CA ILE A 229 5.60 9.24 4.19
C ILE A 229 4.28 9.80 3.64
N ASN A 230 3.13 9.36 4.17
CA ASN A 230 1.82 9.78 3.70
C ASN A 230 1.58 11.28 3.93
N LEU A 231 1.95 11.81 5.09
CA LEU A 231 1.81 13.24 5.39
C LEU A 231 2.66 14.11 4.49
N VAL A 232 3.88 13.67 4.12
CA VAL A 232 4.75 14.42 3.19
C VAL A 232 4.29 14.29 1.75
N THR A 233 3.85 13.10 1.33
CA THR A 233 3.39 12.85 -0.05
C THR A 233 1.94 13.23 -0.30
N ALA A 234 1.16 13.49 0.77
CA ALA A 234 -0.28 13.79 0.75
C ALA A 234 -1.12 12.74 -0.03
N LYS A 235 -0.73 11.47 0.06
CA LYS A 235 -1.40 10.36 -0.63
C LYS A 235 -2.59 9.81 0.15
N LEU A 236 -2.42 9.66 1.48
CA LEU A 236 -3.45 9.27 2.43
C LEU A 236 -3.44 10.31 3.55
N ASP A 237 -4.51 11.07 3.63
CA ASP A 237 -4.64 12.23 4.51
C ASP A 237 -5.83 12.13 5.48
N LYS A 238 -6.43 10.96 5.62
CA LYS A 238 -7.55 10.69 6.53
C LYS A 238 -7.12 9.81 7.68
N GLY A 239 -7.79 9.94 8.82
CA GLY A 239 -7.57 9.06 9.97
C GLY A 239 -7.65 9.78 11.30
N ASP A 240 -7.61 9.01 12.36
CA ASP A 240 -7.73 9.51 13.72
C ASP A 240 -6.35 9.77 14.34
N VAL A 241 -6.23 10.87 15.06
CA VAL A 241 -5.08 11.21 15.90
C VAL A 241 -5.55 11.34 17.33
N VAL A 242 -4.90 10.62 18.24
CA VAL A 242 -5.22 10.65 19.66
C VAL A 242 -4.09 11.36 20.40
N ILE A 243 -4.45 12.42 21.15
CA ILE A 243 -3.52 13.21 21.97
C ILE A 243 -4.01 13.18 23.41
N THR A 244 -3.10 12.93 24.35
CA THR A 244 -3.40 12.96 25.79
C THR A 244 -2.72 14.15 26.44
N ASP A 245 -3.48 14.95 27.19
CA ASP A 245 -3.00 16.05 28.00
C ASP A 245 -3.56 15.95 29.44
N GLY A 246 -2.70 15.56 30.38
CA GLY A 246 -3.10 15.29 31.76
C GLY A 246 -4.17 14.21 31.84
N ASP A 247 -5.31 14.55 32.42
CA ASP A 247 -6.45 13.64 32.59
C ASP A 247 -7.39 13.60 31.39
N PHE A 248 -7.06 14.27 30.29
CA PHE A 248 -7.91 14.34 29.10
C PHE A 248 -7.24 13.69 27.90
N THR A 249 -8.04 12.90 27.17
CA THR A 249 -7.66 12.30 25.88
C THR A 249 -8.58 12.87 24.81
N TYR A 250 -7.96 13.42 23.78
CA TYR A 250 -8.61 14.06 22.63
C TYR A 250 -8.45 13.17 21.41
N CYS A 251 -9.55 12.90 20.70
CA CYS A 251 -9.55 12.21 19.41
C CYS A 251 -9.87 13.21 18.31
N PHE A 252 -8.91 13.48 17.45
CA PHE A 252 -9.07 14.33 16.27
C PHE A 252 -9.17 13.46 15.02
N TYR A 253 -10.02 13.87 14.08
CA TYR A 253 -10.07 13.26 12.75
C TYR A 253 -9.46 14.23 11.73
N ILE A 254 -8.53 13.72 10.94
CA ILE A 254 -7.96 14.48 9.82
C ILE A 254 -8.97 14.48 8.68
N LEU A 255 -9.39 15.68 8.28
CA LEU A 255 -10.26 15.87 7.11
C LEU A 255 -9.44 15.92 5.83
N LYS A 256 -8.25 16.55 5.93
CA LYS A 256 -7.34 16.76 4.80
C LYS A 256 -5.97 17.17 5.28
N SER A 257 -4.94 16.74 4.56
CA SER A 257 -3.60 17.28 4.69
C SER A 257 -3.07 17.86 3.37
N LYS A 258 -2.13 18.79 3.47
CA LYS A 258 -1.37 19.32 2.35
C LYS A 258 0.05 19.56 2.81
N SER A 259 1.01 19.08 2.05
CA SER A 259 2.43 19.25 2.30
C SER A 259 3.14 19.92 1.14
N LYS A 260 4.18 20.67 1.47
CA LYS A 260 5.09 21.26 0.50
C LYS A 260 6.51 21.17 1.04
N LEU A 261 7.42 20.62 0.23
CA LEU A 261 8.85 20.63 0.50
C LEU A 261 9.49 21.84 -0.15
N ASP A 262 10.22 22.61 0.64
CA ASP A 262 11.07 23.70 0.20
C ASP A 262 12.54 23.36 0.47
N PHE A 263 13.43 23.68 -0.47
CA PHE A 263 14.84 23.32 -0.42
C PHE A 263 15.73 24.55 -0.34
N SER A 264 16.74 24.51 0.53
CA SER A 264 17.75 25.57 0.63
C SER A 264 18.61 25.62 -0.63
N LYS A 265 19.07 26.82 -1.00
CA LYS A 265 20.00 27.04 -2.12
C LYS A 265 21.46 26.80 -1.74
N ASN A 266 21.79 26.80 -0.46
CA ASN A 266 23.18 26.85 0.01
C ASN A 266 23.53 25.72 0.97
N THR A 267 22.55 25.04 1.55
CA THR A 267 22.73 23.98 2.55
C THR A 267 21.88 22.78 2.19
N LEU A 268 22.24 21.61 2.67
CA LEU A 268 21.43 20.39 2.53
C LEU A 268 20.26 20.38 3.53
N THR A 269 19.50 21.49 3.57
CA THR A 269 18.34 21.64 4.44
C THR A 269 17.07 21.64 3.60
N ALA A 270 16.18 20.69 3.89
CA ALA A 270 14.84 20.64 3.36
C ALA A 270 13.84 21.04 4.46
N LYS A 271 12.79 21.76 4.09
CA LYS A 271 11.72 22.18 5.00
C LYS A 271 10.38 21.63 4.52
N VAL A 272 9.72 20.88 5.37
CA VAL A 272 8.33 20.42 5.17
C VAL A 272 7.40 21.46 5.78
N ASN A 273 6.54 22.06 4.97
CA ASN A 273 5.45 22.91 5.43
C ASN A 273 4.16 22.07 5.32
N LEU A 274 3.68 21.56 6.46
CA LEU A 274 2.48 20.75 6.56
C LEU A 274 1.29 21.60 7.03
N LYS A 275 0.17 21.51 6.33
CA LYS A 275 -1.12 22.01 6.79
C LYS A 275 -2.08 20.84 6.97
N VAL A 276 -2.65 20.72 8.16
CA VAL A 276 -3.64 19.68 8.48
C VAL A 276 -4.94 20.32 8.93
N ASP A 277 -6.03 19.97 8.26
CA ASP A 277 -7.39 20.35 8.60
C ASP A 277 -7.99 19.23 9.47
N VAL A 278 -8.40 19.52 10.70
CA VAL A 278 -8.87 18.51 11.67
C VAL A 278 -10.22 18.90 12.27
N VAL A 279 -10.94 17.89 12.74
CA VAL A 279 -12.13 18.05 13.57
C VAL A 279 -11.97 17.27 14.87
N LEU A 280 -12.34 17.88 16.00
CA LEU A 280 -12.37 17.19 17.29
C LEU A 280 -13.60 16.29 17.33
N LYS A 281 -13.38 14.95 17.41
CA LYS A 281 -14.46 13.95 17.47
C LYS A 281 -14.90 13.63 18.87
N GLU A 282 -13.94 13.52 19.79
CA GLU A 282 -14.20 13.04 21.13
C GLU A 282 -13.20 13.59 22.12
N VAL A 283 -13.67 13.86 23.34
CA VAL A 283 -12.84 14.15 24.51
C VAL A 283 -13.27 13.22 25.63
N ILE A 284 -12.32 12.49 26.20
CA ILE A 284 -12.54 11.57 27.31
C ILE A 284 -11.71 12.05 28.50
N SER A 285 -12.34 12.13 29.70
CA SER A 285 -11.61 12.33 30.95
C SER A 285 -11.28 10.99 31.58
N THR A 286 -10.00 10.76 31.92
CA THR A 286 -9.56 9.57 32.67
C THR A 286 -9.94 9.65 34.15
N ALA A 287 -10.17 10.86 34.68
CA ALA A 287 -10.59 11.10 36.06
C ALA A 287 -12.11 10.89 36.27
N SER A 288 -12.91 11.00 35.19
CA SER A 288 -14.34 10.79 35.25
C SER A 288 -14.83 10.15 33.92
N PRO A 289 -15.51 9.00 33.96
CA PRO A 289 -15.90 8.29 32.73
C PRO A 289 -17.04 8.95 31.94
N THR A 290 -17.33 10.23 32.18
CA THR A 290 -18.31 10.97 31.40
C THR A 290 -17.68 11.56 30.17
N SER A 291 -18.19 11.21 28.98
CA SER A 291 -17.86 11.88 27.72
C SER A 291 -18.37 13.31 27.76
N PHE A 292 -17.53 14.26 27.32
CA PHE A 292 -17.93 15.66 27.20
C PHE A 292 -18.55 15.90 25.81
N SER A 293 -19.51 16.82 25.76
CA SER A 293 -19.99 17.31 24.46
C SER A 293 -18.88 18.04 23.75
N VAL A 294 -18.56 17.62 22.53
CA VAL A 294 -17.47 18.17 21.71
C VAL A 294 -17.81 19.56 21.17
N VAL A 295 -19.10 19.94 21.20
CA VAL A 295 -19.63 21.17 20.55
C VAL A 295 -19.10 22.46 21.19
N ASP A 296 -18.68 22.38 22.46
CA ASP A 296 -18.25 23.56 23.23
C ASP A 296 -16.79 23.51 23.70
N VAL A 297 -15.99 22.56 23.14
CA VAL A 297 -14.57 22.41 23.53
C VAL A 297 -13.67 22.95 22.42
N GLU A 298 -13.11 24.14 22.63
CA GLU A 298 -11.99 24.60 21.82
C GLU A 298 -10.68 23.99 22.36
N PRO A 299 -9.83 23.39 21.49
CA PRO A 299 -8.54 22.88 21.91
C PRO A 299 -7.68 24.00 22.51
N SER A 300 -7.10 23.74 23.69
CA SER A 300 -6.19 24.69 24.32
C SER A 300 -4.92 24.87 23.48
N GLU A 301 -4.20 25.98 23.66
CA GLU A 301 -2.89 26.21 23.01
C GLU A 301 -1.92 25.06 23.28
N ARG A 302 -2.03 24.42 24.45
CA ARG A 302 -1.20 23.25 24.80
C ARG A 302 -1.56 22.04 23.96
N VAL A 303 -2.85 21.75 23.78
CA VAL A 303 -3.32 20.62 22.92
C VAL A 303 -2.95 20.88 21.45
N ASP A 304 -3.06 22.12 20.99
CA ASP A 304 -2.60 22.51 19.64
C ASP A 304 -1.08 22.26 19.48
N GLY A 305 -0.28 22.62 20.50
CA GLY A 305 1.15 22.33 20.53
C GLY A 305 1.44 20.84 20.45
N LEU A 306 0.80 20.02 21.29
CA LEU A 306 0.96 18.57 21.28
C LEU A 306 0.57 17.91 19.94
N LEU A 307 -0.47 18.43 19.30
CA LEU A 307 -0.89 17.94 18.00
C LEU A 307 0.11 18.28 16.88
N LYS A 308 0.70 19.48 16.92
CA LYS A 308 1.80 19.87 16.02
C LYS A 308 3.03 19.02 16.26
N ASP A 309 3.43 18.85 17.52
CA ASP A 309 4.58 18.02 17.90
C ASP A 309 4.41 16.56 17.44
N TYR A 310 3.20 16.04 17.49
CA TYR A 310 2.89 14.71 16.96
C TYR A 310 3.17 14.62 15.46
N PHE A 311 2.64 15.56 14.65
CA PHE A 311 2.87 15.53 13.19
C PHE A 311 4.33 15.76 12.83
N ASP A 312 4.99 16.72 13.47
CA ASP A 312 6.41 17.02 13.26
C ASP A 312 7.26 15.80 13.67
N GLY A 313 6.88 15.11 14.74
CA GLY A 313 7.54 13.92 15.26
C GLY A 313 7.49 12.74 14.29
N VAL A 314 6.33 12.39 13.75
CA VAL A 314 6.22 11.24 12.83
C VAL A 314 6.94 11.48 11.50
N ILE A 315 6.93 12.72 10.99
CA ILE A 315 7.69 13.07 9.77
C ILE A 315 9.20 12.99 10.03
N SER A 316 9.66 13.57 11.14
CA SER A 316 11.07 13.55 11.53
C SER A 316 11.57 12.14 11.81
N TYR A 317 10.73 11.28 12.41
CA TYR A 317 11.04 9.88 12.64
C TYR A 317 11.21 9.12 11.33
N ALA A 318 10.26 9.23 10.41
CA ALA A 318 10.33 8.58 9.09
C ALA A 318 11.58 9.01 8.32
N PHE A 319 11.91 10.32 8.33
CA PHE A 319 13.13 10.84 7.71
C PHE A 319 14.38 10.21 8.36
N THR A 320 14.48 10.25 9.68
CA THR A 320 15.66 9.80 10.42
C THR A 320 15.92 8.31 10.24
N GLU A 321 14.87 7.47 10.31
CA GLU A 321 15.01 6.03 10.15
C GLU A 321 15.40 5.63 8.73
N CYS A 322 14.89 6.33 7.72
CA CYS A 322 15.27 6.12 6.33
C CYS A 322 16.68 6.68 6.04
N GLN A 323 17.04 7.84 6.58
CA GLN A 323 18.37 8.45 6.45
C GLN A 323 19.46 7.53 7.02
N LYS A 324 19.26 6.93 8.21
CA LYS A 324 20.19 5.97 8.84
C LYS A 324 20.50 4.77 7.92
N ARG A 325 19.59 4.42 7.03
CA ARG A 325 19.70 3.28 6.11
C ARG A 325 20.02 3.70 4.67
N ASP A 326 20.36 4.97 4.49
CA ASP A 326 20.70 5.57 3.19
C ASP A 326 19.57 5.41 2.16
N VAL A 327 18.32 5.68 2.56
CA VAL A 327 17.14 5.59 1.71
C VAL A 327 16.41 6.93 1.66
N ASP A 328 16.28 7.51 0.47
CA ASP A 328 15.64 8.82 0.24
C ASP A 328 14.15 8.66 -0.09
N VAL A 329 13.31 8.57 0.94
CA VAL A 329 11.85 8.42 0.77
C VAL A 329 11.12 9.72 0.43
N PHE A 330 11.78 10.88 0.56
CA PHE A 330 11.17 12.19 0.32
C PHE A 330 11.67 12.87 -0.98
N ASP A 331 12.46 12.15 -1.79
CA ASP A 331 13.07 12.68 -3.02
C ASP A 331 13.88 13.97 -2.78
N LEU A 332 14.69 13.96 -1.73
CA LEU A 332 15.56 15.08 -1.40
C LEU A 332 16.62 15.30 -2.48
N TYR A 333 17.10 14.20 -3.13
CA TYR A 333 18.03 14.29 -4.24
C TYR A 333 17.51 15.17 -5.36
N GLY A 334 16.31 14.86 -5.86
CA GLY A 334 15.68 15.63 -6.94
C GLY A 334 15.41 17.08 -6.53
N GLY A 335 14.95 17.28 -5.30
CA GLY A 335 14.68 18.60 -4.74
C GLY A 335 15.93 19.48 -4.64
N PHE A 336 17.02 18.97 -4.09
CA PHE A 336 18.30 19.70 -4.01
C PHE A 336 18.93 19.92 -5.38
N TYR A 337 18.93 18.89 -6.25
CA TYR A 337 19.43 19.02 -7.62
C TYR A 337 18.75 20.18 -8.36
N GLY A 338 17.43 20.24 -8.30
CA GLY A 338 16.65 21.30 -8.94
C GLY A 338 16.89 22.68 -8.32
N ARG A 339 17.21 22.76 -7.02
CA ARG A 339 17.34 24.03 -6.30
C ARG A 339 18.74 24.59 -6.28
N MET A 340 19.78 23.75 -6.17
CA MET A 340 21.19 24.15 -6.02
C MET A 340 21.91 24.37 -7.36
N GLY A 341 21.43 23.72 -8.44
CA GLY A 341 22.04 23.84 -9.76
C GLY A 341 23.51 23.42 -9.76
N LYS A 342 24.42 24.32 -10.16
CA LYS A 342 25.85 24.00 -10.26
C LYS A 342 26.53 23.60 -8.95
N LYS A 343 26.06 24.10 -7.81
CA LYS A 343 26.58 23.78 -6.48
C LYS A 343 26.29 22.33 -6.07
N TRP A 344 25.31 21.71 -6.70
CA TRP A 344 24.94 20.33 -6.40
C TRP A 344 26.10 19.34 -6.57
N LYS A 345 26.92 19.51 -7.61
CA LYS A 345 28.08 18.63 -7.86
C LYS A 345 29.06 18.56 -6.70
N GLU A 346 29.13 19.62 -5.89
CA GLU A 346 30.05 19.72 -4.75
C GLU A 346 29.43 19.08 -3.48
N GLN A 347 28.12 18.95 -3.42
CA GLN A 347 27.40 18.51 -2.23
C GLN A 347 26.59 17.20 -2.43
N SER A 348 26.60 16.63 -3.65
CA SER A 348 25.85 15.43 -3.96
C SER A 348 26.39 14.15 -3.30
N ASN A 349 27.69 14.14 -2.96
CA ASN A 349 28.26 13.02 -2.21
C ASN A 349 27.75 13.03 -0.77
N ASP A 350 27.26 11.88 -0.28
CA ASP A 350 26.72 11.72 1.06
C ASP A 350 25.60 12.74 1.40
N TYR A 351 24.88 13.26 0.37
CA TYR A 351 23.87 14.31 0.55
C TYR A 351 22.84 13.93 1.60
N LEU A 352 22.33 12.70 1.54
CA LEU A 352 21.27 12.24 2.44
C LEU A 352 21.76 12.20 3.89
N LYS A 353 22.97 11.69 4.12
CA LYS A 353 23.60 11.64 5.45
C LYS A 353 23.81 13.02 6.05
N ASN A 354 24.11 14.01 5.20
CA ASN A 354 24.40 15.39 5.59
C ASN A 354 23.15 16.29 5.55
N SER A 355 22.02 15.75 5.10
CA SER A 355 20.76 16.51 5.04
C SER A 355 20.14 16.70 6.41
N THR A 356 19.48 17.84 6.57
CA THR A 356 18.62 18.14 7.71
C THR A 356 17.21 18.38 7.21
N LEU A 357 16.23 17.90 7.99
CA LEU A 357 14.82 18.12 7.72
C LEU A 357 14.24 19.01 8.83
N GLU A 358 13.68 20.14 8.44
CA GLU A 358 12.88 21.00 9.29
C GLU A 358 11.40 20.73 9.00
N VAL A 359 10.57 20.61 10.02
CA VAL A 359 9.12 20.43 9.86
C VAL A 359 8.41 21.58 10.51
N GLU A 360 7.43 22.15 9.83
CA GLU A 360 6.56 23.20 10.35
C GLU A 360 5.12 22.82 10.05
N THR A 361 4.36 22.52 11.11
CA THR A 361 2.95 22.13 10.99
C THR A 361 2.01 23.26 11.38
N LYS A 362 1.01 23.48 10.52
CA LYS A 362 -0.14 24.33 10.78
C LYS A 362 -1.40 23.49 10.91
N VAL A 363 -2.02 23.50 12.08
CA VAL A 363 -3.31 22.85 12.31
C VAL A 363 -4.44 23.85 12.10
N VAL A 364 -5.53 23.42 11.47
CA VAL A 364 -6.76 24.19 11.28
C VAL A 364 -7.94 23.36 11.78
N TYR A 365 -8.69 23.90 12.69
CA TYR A 365 -9.84 23.26 13.32
C TYR A 365 -11.14 23.63 12.60
N TYR A 366 -12.06 22.65 12.47
CA TYR A 366 -13.38 22.77 11.86
C TYR A 366 -14.47 22.28 12.79
#